data_fd1b0c1a084d5c36f1452579c45b7e3b
#
_entry.id   fd1b0c1a084d5c36f1452579c45b7e3b
#
_cell.length_a   1.000
_cell.length_b   1.000
_cell.length_c   1.000
_cell.angle_alpha   90.00
_cell.angle_beta   90.00
_cell.angle_gamma   90.00
#
_symmetry.space_group_name_H-M   'P 1'
#
loop_
_entity.id
_entity.type
_entity.pdbx_description
1 polymer ?
#
loop_
_entity_poly.entity_id
_entity_poly.type
_entity_poly.pdbx_seq_one_letter_code
_entity_poly.pdbx_strand_id
1 'polypeptide(L)'
;MKKLKFLVSLRKRESSYQRQNAAAAQEAASRLGVDVRIEFAGNDAIDQSDQLLKVIHSAPDLRADGILCAPAGTTMMQVARSAATTGIGWAVLSREVAYIEDLRRGCQTPMFSVRIDHKEVGRIQARQMAALLPQGGVALCLLGPSAHPNTKERLSSLLSDKPANIQLKTLTADWTQEGAHKAVARWLRLRTRHDPPVNLVAAQNDEMAIGAREALKQEVHASELEAWMRLPYLGSVCSPDTGPEWIRQGLLTASIINPSTASVALEMMLQAIQTKTQPPERTLLSPTSCPEIEKLRSR
;
A
#
# COMPACT_ATOMS: atom_id res chain seq x y z
N MET A 1 10.51 17.57 30.01
CA MET A 1 11.01 16.29 29.45
C MET A 1 11.57 16.56 28.07
N LYS A 2 12.69 15.92 27.67
CA LYS A 2 13.24 16.04 26.31
C LYS A 2 12.23 15.44 25.32
N LYS A 3 11.92 16.18 24.26
CA LYS A 3 11.02 15.72 23.21
C LYS A 3 11.67 14.58 22.42
N LEU A 4 11.00 13.46 22.27
CA LEU A 4 11.51 12.31 21.52
C LEU A 4 11.56 12.62 20.02
N LYS A 5 12.59 12.11 19.34
CA LYS A 5 12.89 12.35 17.94
C LYS A 5 12.79 11.05 17.16
N PHE A 6 12.08 11.06 16.05
CA PHE A 6 11.93 9.90 15.18
C PHE A 6 12.35 10.23 13.75
N LEU A 7 12.93 9.24 13.09
CA LEU A 7 13.21 9.28 11.65
C LEU A 7 12.25 8.33 10.94
N VAL A 8 11.52 8.83 9.94
CA VAL A 8 10.73 8.01 9.01
C VAL A 8 11.43 8.01 7.67
N SER A 9 12.04 6.88 7.32
CA SER A 9 12.76 6.66 6.07
C SER A 9 11.86 5.94 5.07
N LEU A 10 11.54 6.60 3.98
CA LEU A 10 10.61 6.15 2.94
C LEU A 10 11.36 5.94 1.61
N ARG A 11 10.76 5.15 0.69
CA ARG A 11 11.43 4.76 -0.55
C ARG A 11 11.53 5.91 -1.55
N LYS A 12 10.40 6.40 -2.07
CA LYS A 12 10.38 7.44 -3.11
C LYS A 12 9.20 8.40 -2.94
N ARG A 13 9.44 9.67 -3.25
CA ARG A 13 8.45 10.74 -3.10
C ARG A 13 7.32 10.68 -4.13
N GLU A 14 7.57 10.14 -5.31
CA GLU A 14 6.60 10.03 -6.41
C GLU A 14 5.45 9.06 -6.12
N SER A 15 5.65 8.11 -5.20
CA SER A 15 4.61 7.18 -4.79
C SER A 15 3.58 7.86 -3.88
N SER A 16 2.30 7.88 -4.28
CA SER A 16 1.19 8.37 -3.46
C SER A 16 1.12 7.68 -2.10
N TYR A 17 1.27 6.35 -2.07
CA TYR A 17 1.31 5.58 -0.83
C TYR A 17 2.45 6.02 0.12
N GLN A 18 3.63 6.35 -0.41
CA GLN A 18 4.74 6.82 0.43
C GLN A 18 4.48 8.25 0.94
N ARG A 19 3.91 9.13 0.12
CA ARG A 19 3.49 10.48 0.55
C ARG A 19 2.40 10.41 1.62
N GLN A 20 1.43 9.52 1.46
CA GLN A 20 0.39 9.29 2.47
C GLN A 20 0.98 8.85 3.81
N ASN A 21 1.94 7.91 3.81
CA ASN A 21 2.63 7.50 5.05
C ASN A 21 3.43 8.65 5.66
N ALA A 22 4.07 9.50 4.85
CA ALA A 22 4.78 10.69 5.33
C ALA A 22 3.82 11.68 6.02
N ALA A 23 2.70 12.02 5.37
CA ALA A 23 1.69 12.92 5.91
C ALA A 23 1.08 12.37 7.21
N ALA A 24 0.69 11.09 7.23
CA ALA A 24 0.14 10.44 8.41
C ALA A 24 1.13 10.35 9.59
N ALA A 25 2.43 10.16 9.31
CA ALA A 25 3.46 10.21 10.34
C ALA A 25 3.62 11.62 10.92
N GLN A 26 3.56 12.65 10.09
CA GLN A 26 3.65 14.06 10.53
C GLN A 26 2.45 14.46 11.38
N GLU A 27 1.25 14.06 10.99
CA GLU A 27 0.03 14.28 11.74
C GLU A 27 0.06 13.55 13.10
N ALA A 28 0.45 12.28 13.10
CA ALA A 28 0.62 11.51 14.33
C ALA A 28 1.67 12.14 15.25
N ALA A 29 2.80 12.61 14.71
CA ALA A 29 3.85 13.28 15.48
C ALA A 29 3.32 14.55 16.18
N SER A 30 2.53 15.35 15.45
CA SER A 30 1.91 16.57 16.02
C SER A 30 0.94 16.23 17.16
N ARG A 31 0.10 15.20 16.98
CA ARG A 31 -0.84 14.71 17.98
C ARG A 31 -0.16 14.13 19.22
N LEU A 32 0.95 13.43 19.03
CA LEU A 32 1.71 12.75 20.09
C LEU A 32 2.74 13.66 20.77
N GLY A 33 2.96 14.88 20.26
CA GLY A 33 3.93 15.82 20.83
C GLY A 33 5.39 15.39 20.64
N VAL A 34 5.72 14.67 19.58
CA VAL A 34 7.07 14.20 19.24
C VAL A 34 7.61 14.88 17.98
N ASP A 35 8.94 14.82 17.77
CA ASP A 35 9.56 15.32 16.56
C ASP A 35 9.74 14.20 15.54
N VAL A 36 9.31 14.45 14.30
CA VAL A 36 9.48 13.51 13.18
C VAL A 36 10.23 14.20 12.04
N ARG A 37 11.30 13.56 11.59
CA ARG A 37 12.00 13.88 10.35
C ARG A 37 11.63 12.86 9.29
N ILE A 38 11.21 13.30 8.09
CA ILE A 38 10.88 12.45 6.96
C ILE A 38 12.00 12.51 5.94
N GLU A 39 12.51 11.35 5.52
CA GLU A 39 13.50 11.23 4.45
C GLU A 39 13.01 10.28 3.36
N PHE A 40 13.40 10.58 2.11
CA PHE A 40 13.13 9.74 0.95
C PHE A 40 14.45 9.31 0.31
N ALA A 41 14.59 8.01 0.04
CA ALA A 41 15.83 7.41 -0.46
C ALA A 41 15.87 7.24 -1.99
N GLY A 42 15.00 7.91 -2.75
CA GLY A 42 14.99 7.77 -4.21
C GLY A 42 14.75 6.35 -4.74
N ASN A 43 14.27 5.44 -3.87
CA ASN A 43 14.16 3.99 -4.09
C ASN A 43 15.53 3.27 -4.24
N ASP A 44 16.61 3.90 -3.77
CA ASP A 44 17.95 3.32 -3.73
C ASP A 44 18.26 2.78 -2.34
N ALA A 45 18.70 1.52 -2.26
CA ALA A 45 19.00 0.84 -1.01
C ALA A 45 20.34 1.28 -0.39
N ILE A 46 21.29 1.72 -1.22
CA ILE A 46 22.60 2.20 -0.77
C ILE A 46 22.41 3.59 -0.19
N ASP A 47 21.78 4.50 -0.92
CA ASP A 47 21.47 5.85 -0.44
C ASP A 47 20.65 5.79 0.86
N GLN A 48 19.67 4.88 0.95
CA GLN A 48 18.89 4.68 2.17
C GLN A 48 19.77 4.24 3.35
N SER A 49 20.67 3.29 3.11
CA SER A 49 21.58 2.80 4.15
C SER A 49 22.50 3.91 4.64
N ASP A 50 23.06 4.72 3.74
CA ASP A 50 23.95 5.82 4.08
C ASP A 50 23.22 6.93 4.86
N GLN A 51 21.99 7.29 4.45
CA GLN A 51 21.16 8.25 5.19
C GLN A 51 20.89 7.76 6.62
N LEU A 52 20.53 6.51 6.78
CA LEU A 52 20.23 5.90 8.08
C LEU A 52 21.47 5.80 8.97
N LEU A 53 22.60 5.36 8.43
CA LEU A 53 23.87 5.24 9.18
C LEU A 53 24.39 6.60 9.64
N LYS A 54 24.22 7.67 8.83
CA LYS A 54 24.55 9.03 9.25
C LYS A 54 23.76 9.47 10.49
N VAL A 55 22.47 9.12 10.59
CA VAL A 55 21.66 9.43 11.76
C VAL A 55 22.04 8.55 12.96
N ILE A 56 22.27 7.25 12.75
CA ILE A 56 22.66 6.31 13.81
C ILE A 56 24.00 6.70 14.46
N HIS A 57 24.96 7.16 13.64
CA HIS A 57 26.32 7.51 14.10
C HIS A 57 26.48 9.01 14.44
N SER A 58 25.41 9.80 14.38
CA SER A 58 25.48 11.21 14.79
C SER A 58 25.72 11.36 16.30
N ALA A 59 26.03 12.58 16.73
CA ALA A 59 26.18 12.89 18.15
C ALA A 59 24.90 12.53 18.95
N PRO A 60 25.03 12.10 20.23
CA PRO A 60 23.88 11.58 20.99
C PRO A 60 22.67 12.51 21.10
N ASP A 61 22.90 13.81 21.10
CA ASP A 61 21.87 14.87 21.14
C ASP A 61 21.14 15.05 19.80
N LEU A 62 21.75 14.61 18.69
CA LEU A 62 21.21 14.68 17.33
C LEU A 62 20.57 13.37 16.86
N ARG A 63 20.81 12.26 17.58
CA ARG A 63 20.26 10.96 17.24
C ARG A 63 18.74 10.92 17.34
N ALA A 64 18.14 10.08 16.49
CA ALA A 64 16.75 9.66 16.66
C ALA A 64 16.63 8.67 17.83
N ASP A 65 15.53 8.72 18.56
CA ASP A 65 15.18 7.71 19.58
C ASP A 65 14.60 6.45 18.91
N GLY A 66 14.02 6.59 17.72
CA GLY A 66 13.51 5.49 16.90
C GLY A 66 13.52 5.79 15.40
N ILE A 67 13.71 4.74 14.60
CA ILE A 67 13.70 4.78 13.14
C ILE A 67 12.56 3.88 12.62
N LEU A 68 11.72 4.44 11.75
CA LEU A 68 10.65 3.75 11.04
C LEU A 68 11.07 3.68 9.56
N CYS A 69 11.40 2.49 9.07
CA CYS A 69 11.98 2.30 7.74
C CYS A 69 11.06 1.52 6.81
N ALA A 70 10.71 2.11 5.66
CA ALA A 70 10.15 1.41 4.51
C ALA A 70 11.31 1.00 3.57
N PRO A 71 11.83 -0.24 3.63
CA PRO A 71 13.08 -0.58 2.96
C PRO A 71 12.98 -0.49 1.43
N ALA A 72 13.95 0.18 0.81
CA ALA A 72 14.10 0.22 -0.65
C ALA A 72 14.64 -1.11 -1.22
N GLY A 73 15.38 -1.87 -0.41
CA GLY A 73 15.96 -3.17 -0.78
C GLY A 73 15.78 -4.23 0.29
N THR A 74 16.58 -5.29 0.22
CA THR A 74 16.55 -6.44 1.15
C THR A 74 17.66 -6.37 2.21
N THR A 75 18.60 -5.45 2.12
CA THR A 75 19.88 -5.42 2.84
C THR A 75 19.90 -4.59 4.13
N MET A 76 18.74 -4.24 4.70
CA MET A 76 18.67 -3.37 5.89
C MET A 76 19.07 -4.04 7.22
N MET A 77 19.38 -5.32 7.23
CA MET A 77 19.70 -6.05 8.47
C MET A 77 20.90 -5.44 9.23
N GLN A 78 21.99 -5.08 8.54
CA GLN A 78 23.17 -4.51 9.17
C GLN A 78 22.90 -3.11 9.74
N VAL A 79 22.12 -2.30 9.01
CA VAL A 79 21.68 -0.98 9.47
C VAL A 79 20.81 -1.09 10.73
N ALA A 80 19.85 -2.04 10.73
CA ALA A 80 19.00 -2.34 11.88
C ALA A 80 19.81 -2.82 13.10
N ARG A 81 20.84 -3.63 12.86
CA ARG A 81 21.77 -4.08 13.92
C ARG A 81 22.56 -2.90 14.50
N SER A 82 23.04 -2.00 13.66
CA SER A 82 23.72 -0.78 14.10
C SER A 82 22.79 0.11 14.93
N ALA A 83 21.52 0.27 14.53
CA ALA A 83 20.53 0.98 15.33
C ALA A 83 20.32 0.32 16.70
N ALA A 84 20.17 -1.03 16.74
CA ALA A 84 20.00 -1.78 17.97
C ALA A 84 21.16 -1.58 18.95
N THR A 85 22.42 -1.68 18.47
CA THR A 85 23.62 -1.51 19.30
C THR A 85 23.81 -0.10 19.83
N THR A 86 23.25 0.89 19.16
CA THR A 86 23.26 2.30 19.61
C THR A 86 22.04 2.69 20.45
N GLY A 87 21.14 1.74 20.74
CA GLY A 87 19.96 1.98 21.57
C GLY A 87 18.81 2.67 20.84
N ILE A 88 18.82 2.68 19.50
CA ILE A 88 17.78 3.31 18.65
C ILE A 88 16.72 2.25 18.29
N GLY A 89 15.44 2.55 18.56
CA GLY A 89 14.32 1.70 18.16
C GLY A 89 14.23 1.53 16.64
N TRP A 90 13.80 0.33 16.17
CA TRP A 90 13.73 0.04 14.76
C TRP A 90 12.38 -0.59 14.38
N ALA A 91 11.63 0.05 13.48
CA ALA A 91 10.40 -0.49 12.93
C ALA A 91 10.50 -0.64 11.41
N VAL A 92 10.12 -1.80 10.89
CA VAL A 92 10.01 -2.04 9.44
C VAL A 92 8.58 -1.79 8.98
N LEU A 93 8.42 -0.93 7.98
CA LEU A 93 7.14 -0.55 7.43
C LEU A 93 6.80 -1.32 6.15
N SER A 94 5.54 -1.73 6.02
CA SER A 94 4.95 -2.27 4.77
C SER A 94 5.57 -3.57 4.26
N ARG A 95 6.46 -4.20 5.02
CA ARG A 95 7.16 -5.43 4.65
C ARG A 95 7.40 -6.31 5.88
N GLU A 96 7.43 -7.59 5.68
CA GLU A 96 7.93 -8.56 6.64
C GLU A 96 9.39 -8.89 6.34
N VAL A 97 10.20 -8.99 7.38
CA VAL A 97 11.63 -9.33 7.30
C VAL A 97 12.01 -10.26 8.44
N ALA A 98 12.74 -11.34 8.13
CA ALA A 98 13.09 -12.36 9.11
C ALA A 98 14.06 -11.86 10.20
N TYR A 99 14.93 -10.90 9.89
CA TYR A 99 15.98 -10.45 10.80
C TYR A 99 15.46 -9.74 12.08
N ILE A 100 14.17 -9.31 12.11
CA ILE A 100 13.60 -8.71 13.32
C ILE A 100 13.60 -9.71 14.48
N GLU A 101 13.19 -10.95 14.24
CA GLU A 101 13.19 -11.98 15.26
C GLU A 101 14.60 -12.20 15.88
N ASP A 102 15.62 -12.29 15.02
CA ASP A 102 17.00 -12.49 15.47
C ASP A 102 17.52 -11.29 16.28
N LEU A 103 17.26 -10.08 15.84
CA LEU A 103 17.71 -8.87 16.54
C LEU A 103 17.02 -8.69 17.90
N ARG A 104 15.75 -9.06 18.02
CA ARG A 104 14.98 -8.98 19.29
C ARG A 104 15.56 -9.87 20.37
N ARG A 105 16.12 -11.05 20.03
CA ARG A 105 16.71 -11.96 21.01
C ARG A 105 17.93 -11.37 21.71
N GLY A 106 18.61 -10.44 21.07
CA GLY A 106 19.87 -9.86 21.55
C GLY A 106 19.79 -8.42 22.06
N CYS A 107 18.63 -7.75 22.05
CA CYS A 107 18.54 -6.34 22.43
C CYS A 107 17.25 -6.00 23.19
N GLN A 108 17.35 -4.97 24.07
CA GLN A 108 16.21 -4.39 24.79
C GLN A 108 15.48 -3.30 23.98
N THR A 109 16.11 -2.86 22.90
CA THR A 109 15.58 -1.80 22.04
C THR A 109 14.33 -2.28 21.29
N PRO A 110 13.26 -1.47 21.17
CA PRO A 110 12.07 -1.87 20.44
C PRO A 110 12.36 -2.21 18.98
N MET A 111 12.05 -3.44 18.57
CA MET A 111 12.25 -3.96 17.21
C MET A 111 10.99 -4.67 16.74
N PHE A 112 10.38 -4.21 15.65
CA PHE A 112 9.12 -4.77 15.15
C PHE A 112 8.85 -4.45 13.68
N SER A 113 7.80 -5.03 13.12
CA SER A 113 7.31 -4.73 11.78
C SER A 113 5.82 -4.42 11.79
N VAL A 114 5.40 -3.47 10.94
CA VAL A 114 4.00 -3.12 10.71
C VAL A 114 3.72 -3.18 9.22
N ARG A 115 2.74 -3.97 8.81
CA ARG A 115 2.34 -4.09 7.42
C ARG A 115 0.82 -4.21 7.26
N ILE A 116 0.33 -3.96 6.05
CA ILE A 116 -1.06 -4.21 5.69
C ILE A 116 -1.28 -5.71 5.50
N ASP A 117 -2.45 -6.21 5.89
CA ASP A 117 -2.90 -7.54 5.50
C ASP A 117 -3.33 -7.53 4.02
N HIS A 118 -2.37 -7.84 3.15
CA HIS A 118 -2.62 -7.89 1.71
C HIS A 118 -3.51 -9.04 1.27
N LYS A 119 -3.62 -10.11 2.08
CA LYS A 119 -4.60 -11.17 1.82
C LYS A 119 -6.01 -10.63 2.05
N GLU A 120 -6.22 -9.85 3.11
CA GLU A 120 -7.52 -9.23 3.37
C GLU A 120 -7.88 -8.19 2.30
N VAL A 121 -6.91 -7.45 1.74
CA VAL A 121 -7.16 -6.60 0.56
C VAL A 121 -7.77 -7.42 -0.58
N GLY A 122 -7.20 -8.57 -0.91
CA GLY A 122 -7.74 -9.45 -1.97
C GLY A 122 -9.13 -9.99 -1.64
N ARG A 123 -9.40 -10.36 -0.38
CA ARG A 123 -10.73 -10.81 0.08
C ARG A 123 -11.78 -9.71 -0.02
N ILE A 124 -11.42 -8.48 0.39
CA ILE A 124 -12.33 -7.32 0.26
C ILE A 124 -12.64 -7.08 -1.22
N GLN A 125 -11.65 -7.13 -2.10
CA GLN A 125 -11.88 -6.96 -3.53
C GLN A 125 -12.79 -8.04 -4.11
N ALA A 126 -12.65 -9.29 -3.65
CA ALA A 126 -13.56 -10.39 -4.02
C ALA A 126 -15.01 -10.11 -3.56
N ARG A 127 -15.19 -9.63 -2.32
CA ARG A 127 -16.52 -9.25 -1.80
C ARG A 127 -17.13 -8.06 -2.55
N GLN A 128 -16.32 -7.06 -2.93
CA GLN A 128 -16.76 -5.94 -3.76
C GLN A 128 -17.23 -6.44 -5.14
N MET A 129 -16.49 -7.34 -5.78
CA MET A 129 -16.89 -7.95 -7.05
C MET A 129 -18.20 -8.75 -6.90
N ALA A 130 -18.33 -9.56 -5.85
CA ALA A 130 -19.54 -10.32 -5.58
C ALA A 130 -20.78 -9.44 -5.39
N ALA A 131 -20.60 -8.28 -4.74
CA ALA A 131 -21.69 -7.32 -4.53
C ALA A 131 -22.11 -6.62 -5.83
N LEU A 132 -21.18 -6.32 -6.73
CA LEU A 132 -21.42 -5.61 -7.97
C LEU A 132 -21.76 -6.50 -9.15
N LEU A 133 -21.38 -7.78 -9.09
CA LEU A 133 -21.67 -8.80 -10.12
C LEU A 133 -22.41 -9.99 -9.50
N PRO A 134 -23.64 -9.82 -8.96
CA PRO A 134 -24.36 -10.90 -8.31
C PRO A 134 -24.73 -12.05 -9.26
N GLN A 135 -24.85 -11.77 -10.56
CA GLN A 135 -25.11 -12.78 -11.59
C GLN A 135 -23.83 -13.36 -12.20
N GLY A 136 -22.66 -12.92 -11.72
CA GLY A 136 -21.37 -13.28 -12.31
C GLY A 136 -20.99 -12.36 -13.47
N GLY A 137 -19.96 -12.75 -14.22
CA GLY A 137 -19.44 -12.00 -15.37
C GLY A 137 -17.93 -11.99 -15.47
N VAL A 138 -17.40 -11.10 -16.27
CA VAL A 138 -15.96 -10.95 -16.51
C VAL A 138 -15.43 -9.68 -15.85
N ALA A 139 -14.46 -9.81 -14.97
CA ALA A 139 -13.73 -8.70 -14.38
C ALA A 139 -12.34 -8.56 -15.03
N LEU A 140 -12.05 -7.38 -15.58
CA LEU A 140 -10.71 -7.01 -16.04
C LEU A 140 -9.91 -6.52 -14.85
N CYS A 141 -8.87 -7.27 -14.44
CA CYS A 141 -8.08 -6.99 -13.26
C CYS A 141 -6.67 -6.50 -13.63
N LEU A 142 -6.33 -5.28 -13.23
CA LEU A 142 -4.99 -4.73 -13.35
C LEU A 142 -4.18 -5.06 -12.10
N LEU A 143 -3.12 -5.82 -12.30
CA LEU A 143 -2.21 -6.28 -11.26
C LEU A 143 -0.96 -5.40 -11.25
N GLY A 144 -0.37 -5.23 -10.07
CA GLY A 144 0.98 -4.70 -9.96
C GLY A 144 2.04 -5.66 -10.55
N PRO A 145 3.34 -5.32 -10.45
CA PRO A 145 4.42 -6.17 -10.95
C PRO A 145 4.33 -7.59 -10.38
N SER A 146 4.41 -8.60 -11.25
CA SER A 146 4.17 -10.01 -10.90
C SER A 146 5.16 -10.58 -9.87
N ALA A 147 6.38 -10.04 -9.82
CA ALA A 147 7.39 -10.43 -8.83
C ALA A 147 7.11 -9.88 -7.42
N HIS A 148 6.26 -8.84 -7.30
CA HIS A 148 6.05 -8.15 -6.03
C HIS A 148 5.22 -9.00 -5.06
N PRO A 149 5.64 -9.22 -3.80
CA PRO A 149 4.90 -10.05 -2.83
C PRO A 149 3.45 -9.60 -2.61
N ASN A 150 3.20 -8.30 -2.49
CA ASN A 150 1.86 -7.76 -2.28
C ASN A 150 0.92 -8.07 -3.45
N THR A 151 1.42 -8.05 -4.71
CA THR A 151 0.66 -8.45 -5.90
C THR A 151 0.20 -9.89 -5.78
N LYS A 152 1.12 -10.79 -5.39
CA LYS A 152 0.85 -12.22 -5.23
C LYS A 152 -0.14 -12.51 -4.11
N GLU A 153 0.04 -11.90 -2.93
CA GLU A 153 -0.86 -12.08 -1.79
C GLU A 153 -2.28 -11.61 -2.11
N ARG A 154 -2.44 -10.42 -2.72
CA ARG A 154 -3.75 -9.90 -3.13
C ARG A 154 -4.42 -10.77 -4.18
N LEU A 155 -3.67 -11.17 -5.22
CA LEU A 155 -4.22 -12.02 -6.28
C LEU A 155 -4.60 -13.40 -5.77
N SER A 156 -3.77 -14.03 -4.94
CA SER A 156 -4.04 -15.35 -4.39
C SER A 156 -5.35 -15.39 -3.60
N SER A 157 -5.57 -14.44 -2.69
CA SER A 157 -6.80 -14.39 -1.91
C SER A 157 -8.00 -13.91 -2.72
N LEU A 158 -7.82 -13.02 -3.69
CA LEU A 158 -8.89 -12.68 -4.64
C LEU A 158 -9.37 -13.93 -5.42
N LEU A 159 -8.44 -14.74 -5.92
CA LEU A 159 -8.75 -15.96 -6.66
C LEU A 159 -9.44 -17.01 -5.77
N SER A 160 -9.03 -17.14 -4.50
CA SER A 160 -9.62 -18.05 -3.54
C SER A 160 -11.06 -17.68 -3.16
N ASP A 161 -11.32 -16.37 -2.98
CA ASP A 161 -12.54 -15.90 -2.33
C ASP A 161 -13.58 -15.33 -3.31
N LYS A 162 -13.22 -15.10 -4.58
CA LYS A 162 -14.18 -14.63 -5.58
C LYS A 162 -15.24 -15.70 -5.88
N PRO A 163 -16.48 -15.31 -6.19
CA PRO A 163 -17.49 -16.25 -6.69
C PRO A 163 -17.03 -17.02 -7.94
N ALA A 164 -17.42 -18.30 -8.04
CA ALA A 164 -17.01 -19.15 -9.15
C ALA A 164 -17.52 -18.66 -10.52
N ASN A 165 -18.66 -17.99 -10.55
CA ASN A 165 -19.28 -17.40 -11.74
C ASN A 165 -18.64 -16.07 -12.18
N ILE A 166 -17.63 -15.54 -11.48
CA ILE A 166 -16.85 -14.39 -11.91
C ILE A 166 -15.53 -14.88 -12.52
N GLN A 167 -15.33 -14.56 -13.80
CA GLN A 167 -14.09 -14.83 -14.51
C GLN A 167 -13.15 -13.63 -14.42
N LEU A 168 -11.85 -13.87 -14.19
CA LEU A 168 -10.84 -12.82 -14.17
C LEU A 168 -10.02 -12.84 -15.46
N LYS A 169 -9.95 -11.69 -16.12
CA LYS A 169 -8.94 -11.39 -17.14
C LYS A 169 -7.90 -10.46 -16.54
N THR A 170 -6.66 -10.89 -16.47
CA THR A 170 -5.61 -10.13 -15.76
C THR A 170 -4.66 -9.42 -16.71
N LEU A 171 -4.29 -8.19 -16.39
CA LEU A 171 -3.23 -7.42 -17.05
C LEU A 171 -2.21 -7.00 -16.00
N THR A 172 -0.92 -7.05 -16.34
CA THR A 172 0.15 -6.58 -15.44
C THR A 172 0.51 -5.14 -15.77
N ALA A 173 0.63 -4.31 -14.74
CA ALA A 173 1.09 -2.93 -14.79
C ALA A 173 2.19 -2.69 -13.74
N ASP A 174 2.57 -1.43 -13.48
CA ASP A 174 3.72 -1.05 -12.66
C ASP A 174 3.36 -0.16 -11.45
N TRP A 175 2.11 -0.21 -10.98
CA TRP A 175 1.53 0.63 -9.93
C TRP A 175 1.26 2.07 -10.35
N THR A 176 1.50 2.46 -11.61
CA THR A 176 1.26 3.82 -12.09
C THR A 176 0.01 3.92 -12.96
N GLN A 177 -0.56 5.11 -13.04
CA GLN A 177 -1.66 5.43 -13.94
C GLN A 177 -1.25 5.22 -15.41
N GLU A 178 -0.05 5.68 -15.77
CA GLU A 178 0.50 5.55 -17.14
C GLU A 178 0.73 4.09 -17.53
N GLY A 179 1.32 3.28 -16.63
CA GLY A 179 1.54 1.85 -16.89
C GLY A 179 0.23 1.08 -17.07
N ALA A 180 -0.79 1.40 -16.28
CA ALA A 180 -2.12 0.83 -16.42
C ALA A 180 -2.78 1.26 -17.75
N HIS A 181 -2.69 2.53 -18.11
CA HIS A 181 -3.16 3.05 -19.39
C HIS A 181 -2.54 2.27 -20.57
N LYS A 182 -1.21 2.16 -20.59
CA LYS A 182 -0.48 1.41 -21.63
C LYS A 182 -0.90 -0.07 -21.69
N ALA A 183 -1.08 -0.71 -20.53
CA ALA A 183 -1.49 -2.12 -20.47
C ALA A 183 -2.89 -2.33 -21.05
N VAL A 184 -3.84 -1.45 -20.75
CA VAL A 184 -5.21 -1.52 -21.27
C VAL A 184 -5.26 -1.17 -22.75
N ALA A 185 -4.59 -0.11 -23.20
CA ALA A 185 -4.52 0.26 -24.60
C ALA A 185 -3.95 -0.87 -25.46
N ARG A 186 -2.87 -1.53 -25.00
CA ARG A 186 -2.31 -2.70 -25.67
C ARG A 186 -3.31 -3.85 -25.71
N TRP A 187 -4.00 -4.14 -24.62
CA TRP A 187 -4.99 -5.20 -24.57
C TRP A 187 -6.16 -4.94 -25.51
N LEU A 188 -6.68 -3.70 -25.60
CA LEU A 188 -7.77 -3.34 -26.51
C LEU A 188 -7.43 -3.62 -27.96
N ARG A 189 -6.19 -3.36 -28.39
CA ARG A 189 -5.73 -3.64 -29.77
C ARG A 189 -5.68 -5.13 -30.12
N LEU A 190 -5.58 -5.99 -29.10
CA LEU A 190 -5.53 -7.45 -29.25
C LEU A 190 -6.92 -8.09 -29.05
N ARG A 191 -7.90 -7.32 -28.57
CA ARG A 191 -9.24 -7.81 -28.32
C ARG A 191 -9.97 -8.11 -29.63
N THR A 192 -10.72 -9.20 -29.63
CA THR A 192 -11.54 -9.63 -30.76
C THR A 192 -13.04 -9.57 -30.42
N ARG A 193 -13.89 -9.68 -31.42
CA ARG A 193 -15.36 -9.73 -31.23
C ARG A 193 -15.84 -11.00 -30.50
N HIS A 194 -14.99 -12.01 -30.39
CA HIS A 194 -15.29 -13.27 -29.68
C HIS A 194 -14.89 -13.20 -28.20
N ASP A 195 -14.16 -12.18 -27.77
CA ASP A 195 -13.86 -12.00 -26.35
C ASP A 195 -15.13 -11.68 -25.56
N PRO A 196 -15.36 -12.33 -24.42
CA PRO A 196 -16.54 -12.05 -23.60
C PRO A 196 -16.57 -10.58 -23.15
N PRO A 197 -17.76 -9.98 -23.01
CA PRO A 197 -17.88 -8.61 -22.55
C PRO A 197 -17.34 -8.47 -21.11
N VAL A 198 -16.59 -7.40 -20.88
CA VAL A 198 -16.14 -7.03 -19.52
C VAL A 198 -17.32 -6.37 -18.80
N ASN A 199 -17.56 -6.78 -17.56
CA ASN A 199 -18.64 -6.31 -16.71
C ASN A 199 -18.15 -5.44 -15.55
N LEU A 200 -16.83 -5.49 -15.24
CA LEU A 200 -16.20 -4.74 -14.16
C LEU A 200 -14.72 -4.56 -14.45
N VAL A 201 -14.17 -3.41 -14.08
CA VAL A 201 -12.72 -3.15 -14.08
C VAL A 201 -12.24 -3.04 -12.64
N ALA A 202 -11.21 -3.80 -12.28
CA ALA A 202 -10.59 -3.76 -10.95
C ALA A 202 -9.09 -3.52 -11.08
N ALA A 203 -8.51 -2.85 -10.10
CA ALA A 203 -7.07 -2.65 -10.05
C ALA A 203 -6.53 -2.79 -8.63
N GLN A 204 -5.27 -3.15 -8.51
CA GLN A 204 -4.61 -3.30 -7.21
C GLN A 204 -4.16 -1.97 -6.60
N ASN A 205 -4.41 -0.83 -7.24
CA ASN A 205 -4.43 0.50 -6.63
C ASN A 205 -5.38 1.43 -7.41
N ASP A 206 -5.71 2.57 -6.82
CA ASP A 206 -6.65 3.55 -7.40
C ASP A 206 -6.10 4.17 -8.68
N GLU A 207 -4.82 4.52 -8.70
CA GLU A 207 -4.15 5.15 -9.86
C GLU A 207 -4.23 4.26 -11.11
N MET A 208 -4.03 2.94 -10.94
CA MET A 208 -4.19 2.02 -12.07
C MET A 208 -5.65 1.89 -12.53
N ALA A 209 -6.62 1.99 -11.62
CA ALA A 209 -8.03 1.98 -12.01
C ALA A 209 -8.39 3.21 -12.84
N ILE A 210 -7.89 4.39 -12.46
CA ILE A 210 -8.05 5.63 -13.22
C ILE A 210 -7.34 5.53 -14.58
N GLY A 211 -6.10 5.04 -14.61
CA GLY A 211 -5.36 4.84 -15.88
C GLY A 211 -6.07 3.89 -16.85
N ALA A 212 -6.69 2.83 -16.32
CA ALA A 212 -7.53 1.94 -17.10
C ALA A 212 -8.75 2.65 -17.68
N ARG A 213 -9.44 3.46 -16.86
CA ARG A 213 -10.61 4.25 -17.29
C ARG A 213 -10.24 5.25 -18.39
N GLU A 214 -9.10 5.91 -18.26
CA GLU A 214 -8.60 6.85 -19.28
C GLU A 214 -8.25 6.17 -20.60
N ALA A 215 -7.57 5.02 -20.55
CA ALA A 215 -7.28 4.23 -21.75
C ALA A 215 -8.56 3.80 -22.46
N LEU A 216 -9.56 3.31 -21.72
CA LEU A 216 -10.86 2.95 -22.28
C LEU A 216 -11.56 4.17 -22.90
N LYS A 217 -11.51 5.34 -22.25
CA LYS A 217 -12.09 6.58 -22.78
C LYS A 217 -11.44 7.03 -24.09
N GLN A 218 -10.16 6.79 -24.27
CA GLN A 218 -9.40 7.27 -25.43
C GLN A 218 -9.34 6.28 -26.60
N GLU A 219 -9.32 4.97 -26.31
CA GLU A 219 -9.01 3.94 -27.30
C GLU A 219 -10.23 3.16 -27.81
N VAL A 220 -11.38 3.22 -27.10
CA VAL A 220 -12.59 2.51 -27.56
C VAL A 220 -13.36 3.32 -28.61
N HIS A 221 -14.09 2.63 -29.46
CA HIS A 221 -14.95 3.29 -30.46
C HIS A 221 -16.08 4.07 -29.78
N ALA A 222 -16.46 5.21 -30.37
CA ALA A 222 -17.48 6.11 -29.81
C ALA A 222 -18.80 5.40 -29.46
N SER A 223 -19.22 4.42 -30.24
CA SER A 223 -20.43 3.61 -29.99
C SER A 223 -20.36 2.72 -28.75
N GLU A 224 -19.16 2.40 -28.26
CA GLU A 224 -18.94 1.55 -27.06
C GLU A 224 -18.61 2.38 -25.82
N LEU A 225 -18.22 3.64 -26.00
CA LEU A 225 -17.68 4.48 -24.92
C LEU A 225 -18.61 4.57 -23.72
N GLU A 226 -19.90 4.83 -23.96
CA GLU A 226 -20.87 4.96 -22.87
C GLU A 226 -20.98 3.67 -22.05
N ALA A 227 -21.01 2.53 -22.71
CA ALA A 227 -21.06 1.21 -22.03
C ALA A 227 -19.84 1.01 -21.14
N TRP A 228 -18.64 1.32 -21.63
CA TRP A 228 -17.42 1.22 -20.84
C TRP A 228 -17.39 2.18 -19.65
N MET A 229 -17.85 3.43 -19.84
CA MET A 229 -17.84 4.43 -18.76
C MET A 229 -18.87 4.14 -17.66
N ARG A 230 -19.89 3.32 -17.94
CA ARG A 230 -20.90 2.86 -16.96
C ARG A 230 -20.45 1.65 -16.15
N LEU A 231 -19.37 0.96 -16.54
CA LEU A 231 -18.88 -0.20 -15.77
C LEU A 231 -18.48 0.22 -14.34
N PRO A 232 -18.62 -0.68 -13.36
CA PRO A 232 -18.00 -0.50 -12.06
C PRO A 232 -16.47 -0.49 -12.17
N TYR A 233 -15.82 0.49 -11.54
CA TYR A 233 -14.37 0.60 -11.42
C TYR A 233 -13.97 0.43 -9.96
N LEU A 234 -13.19 -0.60 -9.65
CA LEU A 234 -12.67 -0.88 -8.32
C LEU A 234 -11.19 -0.52 -8.25
N GLY A 235 -10.86 0.33 -7.29
CA GLY A 235 -9.49 0.60 -6.90
C GLY A 235 -9.06 -0.20 -5.66
N SER A 236 -7.93 0.18 -5.11
CA SER A 236 -7.39 -0.29 -3.84
C SER A 236 -6.32 0.70 -3.37
N VAL A 237 -6.01 0.73 -2.07
CA VAL A 237 -5.08 1.72 -1.52
C VAL A 237 -5.64 3.14 -1.71
N CYS A 238 -6.83 3.36 -1.15
CA CYS A 238 -7.48 4.66 -1.17
C CYS A 238 -6.56 5.71 -0.52
N SER A 239 -6.18 6.71 -1.30
CA SER A 239 -5.53 7.90 -0.76
C SER A 239 -6.57 8.76 -0.06
N PRO A 240 -6.32 9.26 1.16
CA PRO A 240 -7.23 10.17 1.86
C PRO A 240 -7.57 11.41 1.05
N ASP A 241 -6.64 11.85 0.20
CA ASP A 241 -6.79 13.10 -0.58
C ASP A 241 -7.59 12.91 -1.86
N THR A 242 -7.39 11.80 -2.56
CA THR A 242 -7.94 11.60 -3.92
C THR A 242 -8.97 10.48 -4.02
N GLY A 243 -8.82 9.40 -3.26
CA GLY A 243 -9.70 8.23 -3.36
C GLY A 243 -11.17 8.53 -3.09
N PRO A 244 -11.54 9.18 -1.95
CA PRO A 244 -12.92 9.55 -1.67
C PRO A 244 -13.50 10.51 -2.71
N GLU A 245 -12.67 11.42 -3.27
CA GLU A 245 -13.08 12.34 -4.33
C GLU A 245 -13.40 11.58 -5.61
N TRP A 246 -12.55 10.63 -6.03
CA TRP A 246 -12.82 9.82 -7.22
C TRP A 246 -14.08 8.95 -7.09
N ILE A 247 -14.39 8.47 -5.87
CA ILE A 247 -15.64 7.76 -5.60
C ILE A 247 -16.84 8.73 -5.71
N ARG A 248 -16.73 9.94 -5.14
CA ARG A 248 -17.79 10.96 -5.19
C ARG A 248 -18.06 11.44 -6.62
N GLN A 249 -17.02 11.59 -7.43
CA GLN A 249 -17.10 11.93 -8.85
C GLN A 249 -17.59 10.77 -9.74
N GLY A 250 -17.78 9.57 -9.21
CA GLY A 250 -18.15 8.38 -9.98
C GLY A 250 -17.04 7.85 -10.90
N LEU A 251 -15.80 8.28 -10.69
CA LEU A 251 -14.64 7.74 -11.41
C LEU A 251 -14.28 6.36 -10.91
N LEU A 252 -14.42 6.12 -9.60
CA LEU A 252 -14.38 4.82 -8.97
C LEU A 252 -15.75 4.48 -8.35
N THR A 253 -16.12 3.21 -8.39
CA THR A 253 -17.30 2.69 -7.70
C THR A 253 -16.97 2.38 -6.25
N ALA A 254 -15.79 1.82 -6.02
CA ALA A 254 -15.28 1.54 -4.69
C ALA A 254 -13.74 1.44 -4.70
N SER A 255 -13.17 1.56 -3.50
CA SER A 255 -11.76 1.34 -3.23
C SER A 255 -11.58 0.61 -1.89
N ILE A 256 -10.33 0.42 -1.46
CA ILE A 256 -9.96 -0.21 -0.18
C ILE A 256 -9.03 0.72 0.57
N ILE A 257 -9.44 1.14 1.77
CA ILE A 257 -8.66 1.99 2.64
C ILE A 257 -7.64 1.13 3.38
N ASN A 258 -6.37 1.49 3.25
CA ASN A 258 -5.28 0.92 4.03
C ASN A 258 -4.88 1.88 5.15
N PRO A 259 -4.85 1.44 6.41
CA PRO A 259 -4.30 2.26 7.50
C PRO A 259 -2.84 2.62 7.24
N SER A 260 -2.39 3.78 7.73
CA SER A 260 -0.99 4.17 7.60
C SER A 260 -0.09 3.31 8.49
N THR A 261 0.85 2.58 7.87
CA THR A 261 1.84 1.81 8.61
C THR A 261 2.79 2.71 9.41
N ALA A 262 3.06 3.91 8.92
CA ALA A 262 3.98 4.85 9.58
C ALA A 262 3.35 5.48 10.83
N SER A 263 2.08 5.88 10.78
CA SER A 263 1.36 6.42 11.95
C SER A 263 1.30 5.39 13.08
N VAL A 264 0.83 4.17 12.76
CA VAL A 264 0.72 3.09 13.76
C VAL A 264 2.09 2.70 14.33
N ALA A 265 3.11 2.57 13.47
CA ALA A 265 4.45 2.26 13.93
C ALA A 265 5.04 3.36 14.83
N LEU A 266 4.73 4.63 14.57
CA LEU A 266 5.16 5.75 15.41
C LEU A 266 4.54 5.68 16.80
N GLU A 267 3.23 5.42 16.90
CA GLU A 267 2.52 5.23 18.16
C GLU A 267 3.09 4.05 18.95
N MET A 268 3.26 2.90 18.30
CA MET A 268 3.84 1.69 18.91
C MET A 268 5.27 1.93 19.41
N MET A 269 6.10 2.63 18.62
CA MET A 269 7.48 2.94 18.98
C MET A 269 7.52 3.88 20.19
N LEU A 270 6.72 4.93 20.18
CA LEU A 270 6.62 5.88 21.29
C LEU A 270 6.20 5.15 22.59
N GLN A 271 5.14 4.35 22.51
CA GLN A 271 4.67 3.57 23.67
C GLN A 271 5.76 2.64 24.20
N ALA A 272 6.42 1.90 23.29
CA ALA A 272 7.48 0.95 23.66
C ALA A 272 8.66 1.63 24.37
N ILE A 273 9.09 2.80 23.90
CA ILE A 273 10.15 3.59 24.53
C ILE A 273 9.73 4.09 25.92
N GLN A 274 8.50 4.60 26.05
CA GLN A 274 7.97 5.14 27.32
C GLN A 274 7.76 4.07 28.36
N THR A 275 7.25 2.90 27.98
CA THR A 275 6.95 1.78 28.88
C THR A 275 8.12 0.83 29.07
N LYS A 276 9.19 0.97 28.27
CA LYS A 276 10.35 0.05 28.21
C LYS A 276 9.94 -1.40 27.94
N THR A 277 8.93 -1.58 27.07
CA THR A 277 8.40 -2.89 26.67
C THR A 277 8.63 -3.16 25.19
N GLN A 278 8.80 -4.41 24.81
CA GLN A 278 8.83 -4.79 23.41
C GLN A 278 7.39 -4.85 22.85
N PRO A 279 7.11 -4.18 21.73
CA PRO A 279 5.83 -4.33 21.05
C PRO A 279 5.71 -5.73 20.40
N PRO A 280 4.52 -6.13 19.90
CA PRO A 280 4.40 -7.32 19.06
C PRO A 280 5.44 -7.29 17.93
N GLU A 281 6.06 -8.44 17.65
CA GLU A 281 7.09 -8.53 16.60
C GLU A 281 6.55 -8.14 15.23
N ARG A 282 5.31 -8.57 14.96
CA ARG A 282 4.61 -8.36 13.69
C ARG A 282 3.21 -7.83 13.97
N THR A 283 2.86 -6.74 13.32
CA THR A 283 1.52 -6.17 13.37
C THR A 283 0.94 -6.11 11.97
N LEU A 284 -0.19 -6.79 11.76
CA LEU A 284 -0.97 -6.72 10.53
C LEU A 284 -2.10 -5.72 10.71
N LEU A 285 -2.18 -4.76 9.81
CA LEU A 285 -3.23 -3.75 9.80
C LEU A 285 -4.34 -4.20 8.84
N SER A 286 -5.58 -4.22 9.36
CA SER A 286 -6.75 -4.63 8.58
C SER A 286 -7.23 -3.50 7.68
N PRO A 287 -7.28 -3.72 6.35
CA PRO A 287 -7.89 -2.79 5.41
C PRO A 287 -9.43 -2.82 5.51
N THR A 288 -10.08 -1.80 4.98
CA THR A 288 -11.54 -1.70 4.95
C THR A 288 -12.06 -1.29 3.58
N SER A 289 -13.27 -1.73 3.19
CA SER A 289 -13.93 -1.31 1.96
C SER A 289 -14.43 0.14 2.06
N CYS A 290 -14.27 0.90 0.98
CA CYS A 290 -14.85 2.23 0.82
C CYS A 290 -15.59 2.33 -0.53
N PRO A 291 -16.93 2.50 -0.56
CA PRO A 291 -17.83 2.40 0.60
C PRO A 291 -17.90 0.98 1.19
N GLU A 292 -18.61 0.84 2.30
CA GLU A 292 -18.92 -0.47 2.89
C GLU A 292 -19.59 -1.40 1.87
N ILE A 293 -19.33 -2.71 1.95
CA ILE A 293 -19.82 -3.70 0.99
C ILE A 293 -21.34 -3.68 0.84
N GLU A 294 -22.05 -3.46 1.95
CA GLU A 294 -23.52 -3.41 2.00
C GLU A 294 -24.08 -2.30 1.12
N LYS A 295 -23.38 -1.16 1.06
CA LYS A 295 -23.75 0.00 0.22
C LYS A 295 -23.50 -0.22 -1.27
N LEU A 296 -22.73 -1.24 -1.65
CA LEU A 296 -22.52 -1.62 -3.06
C LEU A 296 -23.66 -2.48 -3.62
N ARG A 297 -24.36 -3.24 -2.77
CA ARG A 297 -25.47 -4.11 -3.16
C ARG A 297 -26.76 -3.37 -3.52
N SER A 298 -26.85 -2.12 -3.08
CA SER A 298 -28.04 -1.26 -3.32
C SER A 298 -27.91 -0.34 -4.54
N ARG A 299 -26.86 -0.49 -5.32
CA ARG A 299 -26.62 0.21 -6.57
C ARG A 299 -26.85 -0.72 -7.75
#